data_ef58b0e9a313af358c32a4d9572c9252
#
_entry.id   ef58b0e9a313af358c32a4d9572c9252
#
_cell.length_a   1.000
_cell.length_b   1.000
_cell.length_c   1.000
_cell.angle_alpha   90.00
_cell.angle_beta   90.00
_cell.angle_gamma   90.00
#
_symmetry.space_group_name_H-M   'P 1'
#
loop_
_entity.id
_entity.type
_entity.pdbx_description
1 polymer ?
#
loop_
_entity_poly.entity_id
_entity_poly.type
_entity_poly.pdbx_seq_one_letter_code
_entity_poly.pdbx_strand_id
1 'polypeptide(L)'
;MSLRKIYYALKPLMTRKFQIALRRRYVAGLCALHVGSWPINENAARPPAGWPGWPDGKKFAFVLTHDADTLRGHDRCMELMELEKDLGFRSGFNLVPRRYDVSPDLRQTLLDNGFEVGVHGLYHDGKYFESREIFSERARHINAYIREWNAVGFRAPSMLHNLDWIHELNIEYDASTFDTDPFEPQPDGVGTIFPFWVPEKNGFKGYVELPYTLPQDFLMFILLQQTNIDIWKKKLDWIASTGGMSMLITHPDYMVFDGRKRAVDEYPVDYYRTFLEYVKTTYEGQYWHALPRDVARYVSAAISGK
;
A
#
# COMPACT_ATOMS: atom_id res chain seq x y z
N MET A 1 -3.02 29.74 4.71
CA MET A 1 -3.57 28.39 4.94
C MET A 1 -3.47 27.64 3.62
N SER A 2 -2.88 26.43 3.56
CA SER A 2 -2.74 25.71 2.29
C SER A 2 -4.11 25.26 1.77
N LEU A 3 -4.29 25.19 0.43
CA LEU A 3 -5.50 24.67 -0.22
C LEU A 3 -5.92 23.30 0.33
N ARG A 4 -4.93 22.47 0.66
CA ARG A 4 -5.12 21.16 1.31
C ARG A 4 -5.83 21.28 2.67
N LYS A 5 -5.41 22.20 3.55
CA LYS A 5 -6.05 22.41 4.87
C LYS A 5 -7.48 22.86 4.70
N ILE A 6 -7.76 23.74 3.75
CA ILE A 6 -9.14 24.20 3.42
C ILE A 6 -9.99 23.02 2.94
N TYR A 7 -9.47 22.22 2.02
CA TYR A 7 -10.18 21.02 1.51
C TYR A 7 -10.54 20.06 2.64
N TYR A 8 -9.60 19.72 3.52
CA TYR A 8 -9.87 18.80 4.64
C TYR A 8 -10.85 19.35 5.66
N ALA A 9 -10.84 20.66 5.91
CA ALA A 9 -11.81 21.32 6.79
C ALA A 9 -13.23 21.29 6.21
N LEU A 10 -13.38 21.44 4.89
CA LEU A 10 -14.68 21.43 4.20
C LEU A 10 -15.16 20.04 3.80
N LYS A 11 -14.27 19.05 3.77
CA LYS A 11 -14.55 17.66 3.33
C LYS A 11 -15.80 17.05 3.99
N PRO A 12 -16.05 17.19 5.32
CA PRO A 12 -17.24 16.62 5.95
C PRO A 12 -18.56 17.20 5.45
N LEU A 13 -18.55 18.42 4.89
CA LEU A 13 -19.73 19.11 4.36
C LEU A 13 -20.00 18.78 2.89
N MET A 14 -19.08 18.08 2.22
CA MET A 14 -19.18 17.77 0.80
C MET A 14 -19.69 16.35 0.57
N THR A 15 -20.60 16.18 -0.40
CA THR A 15 -20.99 14.83 -0.84
C THR A 15 -19.81 14.08 -1.44
N ARG A 16 -19.82 12.75 -1.37
CA ARG A 16 -18.75 11.89 -1.93
C ARG A 16 -18.52 12.16 -3.43
N LYS A 17 -19.60 12.36 -4.19
CA LYS A 17 -19.52 12.70 -5.62
C LYS A 17 -18.75 14.00 -5.86
N PHE A 18 -19.01 15.02 -5.08
CA PHE A 18 -18.34 16.30 -5.21
C PHE A 18 -16.85 16.24 -4.80
N GLN A 19 -16.56 15.52 -3.71
CA GLN A 19 -15.16 15.25 -3.31
C GLN A 19 -14.35 14.60 -4.43
N ILE A 20 -14.92 13.57 -5.08
CA ILE A 20 -14.28 12.86 -6.18
C ILE A 20 -14.11 13.78 -7.40
N ALA A 21 -15.13 14.57 -7.76
CA ALA A 21 -15.04 15.50 -8.88
C ALA A 21 -13.91 16.53 -8.69
N LEU A 22 -13.77 17.08 -7.50
CA LEU A 22 -12.65 18.00 -7.16
C LEU A 22 -11.29 17.30 -7.26
N ARG A 23 -11.18 16.08 -6.72
CA ARG A 23 -9.93 15.32 -6.80
C ARG A 23 -9.58 14.95 -8.24
N ARG A 24 -10.54 14.55 -9.07
CA ARG A 24 -10.33 14.29 -10.51
C ARG A 24 -9.76 15.51 -11.23
N ARG A 25 -10.33 16.70 -10.97
CA ARG A 25 -9.83 17.95 -11.56
C ARG A 25 -8.39 18.27 -11.13
N TYR A 26 -8.09 18.06 -9.85
CA TYR A 26 -6.74 18.25 -9.32
C TYR A 26 -5.74 17.28 -9.96
N VAL A 27 -6.08 15.98 -10.00
CA VAL A 27 -5.26 14.93 -10.60
C VAL A 27 -5.03 15.17 -12.09
N ALA A 28 -6.06 15.60 -12.84
CA ALA A 28 -5.90 15.95 -14.27
C ALA A 28 -4.86 17.06 -14.48
N GLY A 29 -4.82 18.07 -13.59
CA GLY A 29 -3.79 19.10 -13.61
C GLY A 29 -2.39 18.55 -13.32
N LEU A 30 -2.26 17.64 -12.35
CA LEU A 30 -0.97 16.99 -12.05
C LEU A 30 -0.49 16.09 -13.20
N CYS A 31 -1.39 15.33 -13.83
CA CYS A 31 -1.04 14.52 -15.00
C CYS A 31 -0.37 15.34 -16.09
N ALA A 32 -0.89 16.54 -16.38
CA ALA A 32 -0.30 17.43 -17.38
C ALA A 32 1.13 17.90 -17.03
N LEU A 33 1.44 17.99 -15.73
CA LEU A 33 2.78 18.39 -15.25
C LEU A 33 3.77 17.22 -15.26
N HIS A 34 3.29 15.98 -15.19
CA HIS A 34 4.13 14.77 -15.07
C HIS A 34 4.12 13.89 -16.33
N VAL A 35 3.76 14.47 -17.48
CA VAL A 35 3.85 13.78 -18.77
C VAL A 35 5.30 13.35 -19.01
N GLY A 36 5.51 12.04 -19.19
CA GLY A 36 6.84 11.46 -19.45
C GLY A 36 7.66 11.09 -18.20
N SER A 37 7.23 11.46 -16.98
CA SER A 37 7.87 11.06 -15.73
C SER A 37 7.04 10.13 -14.86
N TRP A 38 5.79 9.89 -15.22
CA TRP A 38 4.88 8.96 -14.55
C TRP A 38 4.23 8.02 -15.59
N PRO A 39 4.02 6.75 -15.30
CA PRO A 39 4.24 6.05 -14.02
C PRO A 39 5.68 5.60 -13.77
N ILE A 40 6.59 5.79 -14.72
CA ILE A 40 7.98 5.33 -14.67
C ILE A 40 8.92 6.51 -14.45
N ASN A 41 9.79 6.37 -13.43
CA ASN A 41 10.93 7.26 -13.21
C ASN A 41 12.21 6.41 -13.16
N GLU A 42 13.01 6.47 -14.21
CA GLU A 42 14.23 5.65 -14.37
C GLU A 42 15.25 5.86 -13.24
N ASN A 43 15.23 7.00 -12.58
CA ASN A 43 16.11 7.26 -11.44
C ASN A 43 15.81 6.41 -10.23
N ALA A 44 14.58 5.89 -10.10
CA ALA A 44 14.16 5.04 -9.00
C ALA A 44 14.59 3.55 -9.15
N ALA A 45 15.14 3.19 -10.32
CA ALA A 45 15.52 1.81 -10.64
C ALA A 45 16.88 1.38 -10.06
N ARG A 46 17.59 2.28 -9.39
CA ARG A 46 18.93 1.96 -8.87
C ARG A 46 18.84 1.06 -7.64
N PRO A 47 19.39 -0.17 -7.68
CA PRO A 47 19.39 -1.04 -6.51
C PRO A 47 20.25 -0.44 -5.38
N PRO A 48 19.92 -0.72 -4.11
CA PRO A 48 20.76 -0.34 -2.98
C PRO A 48 22.18 -0.90 -3.09
N ALA A 49 23.15 -0.21 -2.51
CA ALA A 49 24.55 -0.68 -2.51
C ALA A 49 24.63 -2.06 -1.84
N GLY A 50 25.26 -3.01 -2.53
CA GLY A 50 25.38 -4.40 -2.07
C GLY A 50 24.07 -5.19 -2.09
N TRP A 51 23.11 -4.80 -2.90
CA TRP A 51 21.87 -5.55 -3.09
C TRP A 51 22.16 -7.00 -3.55
N PRO A 52 21.68 -8.03 -2.82
CA PRO A 52 22.02 -9.42 -3.12
C PRO A 52 21.18 -10.03 -4.25
N GLY A 53 20.19 -9.31 -4.77
CA GLY A 53 19.12 -9.86 -5.61
C GLY A 53 17.97 -10.42 -4.80
N TRP A 54 17.02 -11.07 -5.46
CA TRP A 54 15.88 -11.72 -4.82
C TRP A 54 16.15 -13.22 -4.59
N PRO A 55 15.44 -13.87 -3.65
CA PRO A 55 15.60 -15.30 -3.39
C PRO A 55 15.47 -16.16 -4.65
N ASP A 56 16.15 -17.29 -4.68
CA ASP A 56 16.08 -18.30 -5.75
C ASP A 56 16.36 -17.76 -7.17
N GLY A 57 17.13 -16.66 -7.27
CA GLY A 57 17.45 -16.03 -8.55
C GLY A 57 16.26 -15.38 -9.26
N LYS A 58 15.19 -15.07 -8.52
CA LYS A 58 14.02 -14.36 -9.06
C LYS A 58 14.41 -12.97 -9.54
N LYS A 59 13.76 -12.51 -10.61
CA LYS A 59 14.08 -11.22 -11.22
C LYS A 59 13.57 -10.03 -10.40
N PHE A 60 12.38 -10.15 -9.80
CA PHE A 60 11.76 -9.11 -9.00
C PHE A 60 10.88 -9.72 -7.92
N ALA A 61 10.53 -8.94 -6.88
CA ALA A 61 9.52 -9.33 -5.90
C ALA A 61 8.15 -8.82 -6.33
N PHE A 62 7.11 -9.63 -6.07
CA PHE A 62 5.72 -9.27 -6.31
C PHE A 62 4.93 -9.35 -5.00
N VAL A 63 4.46 -8.22 -4.51
CA VAL A 63 3.83 -8.03 -3.21
C VAL A 63 2.46 -7.40 -3.37
N LEU A 64 1.45 -8.01 -2.76
CA LEU A 64 0.08 -7.51 -2.77
C LEU A 64 -0.33 -7.07 -1.38
N THR A 65 -1.00 -5.92 -1.29
CA THR A 65 -1.54 -5.40 -0.04
C THR A 65 -2.89 -4.73 -0.25
N HIS A 66 -3.73 -4.82 0.78
CA HIS A 66 -5.07 -4.25 0.76
C HIS A 66 -5.30 -3.40 2.00
N ASP A 67 -5.81 -2.19 1.81
CA ASP A 67 -6.20 -1.31 2.89
C ASP A 67 -7.73 -1.31 2.99
N ALA A 68 -8.26 -1.91 4.05
CA ALA A 68 -9.70 -1.90 4.34
C ALA A 68 -10.01 -0.63 5.14
N ASP A 69 -10.29 0.45 4.42
CA ASP A 69 -10.46 1.78 4.99
C ASP A 69 -11.73 1.91 5.83
N THR A 70 -12.80 1.23 5.47
CA THR A 70 -14.13 1.33 6.10
C THR A 70 -14.72 -0.05 6.34
N LEU A 71 -15.86 -0.10 7.05
CA LEU A 71 -16.63 -1.34 7.23
C LEU A 71 -16.95 -2.01 5.88
N ARG A 72 -17.24 -1.23 4.83
CA ARG A 72 -17.48 -1.77 3.48
C ARG A 72 -16.29 -2.56 2.95
N GLY A 73 -15.07 -2.06 3.16
CA GLY A 73 -13.85 -2.78 2.79
C GLY A 73 -13.64 -4.03 3.64
N HIS A 74 -13.82 -3.90 4.96
CA HIS A 74 -13.75 -5.01 5.90
C HIS A 74 -14.68 -6.18 5.49
N ASP A 75 -15.94 -5.87 5.15
CA ASP A 75 -16.94 -6.87 4.78
C ASP A 75 -16.63 -7.60 3.45
N ARG A 76 -15.78 -6.99 2.61
CA ARG A 76 -15.35 -7.56 1.33
C ARG A 76 -13.98 -8.28 1.39
N CYS A 77 -13.30 -8.25 2.53
CA CYS A 77 -11.98 -8.89 2.65
C CYS A 77 -12.04 -10.39 2.35
N MET A 78 -13.12 -11.08 2.76
CA MET A 78 -13.26 -12.51 2.49
C MET A 78 -13.40 -12.83 1.00
N GLU A 79 -14.20 -12.05 0.27
CA GLU A 79 -14.38 -12.23 -1.18
C GLU A 79 -13.05 -11.98 -1.93
N LEU A 80 -12.28 -10.98 -1.51
CA LEU A 80 -10.97 -10.68 -2.08
C LEU A 80 -9.95 -11.77 -1.75
N MET A 81 -9.94 -12.26 -0.51
CA MET A 81 -9.09 -13.37 -0.09
C MET A 81 -9.33 -14.62 -0.94
N GLU A 82 -10.59 -15.02 -1.14
CA GLU A 82 -10.93 -16.21 -1.94
C GLU A 82 -10.52 -16.01 -3.41
N LEU A 83 -10.73 -14.83 -3.99
CA LEU A 83 -10.27 -14.52 -5.34
C LEU A 83 -8.76 -14.73 -5.51
N GLU A 84 -7.97 -14.20 -4.59
CA GLU A 84 -6.50 -14.34 -4.63
C GLU A 84 -6.06 -15.78 -4.42
N LYS A 85 -6.67 -16.47 -3.47
CA LYS A 85 -6.41 -17.86 -3.15
C LYS A 85 -6.65 -18.77 -4.36
N ASP A 86 -7.75 -18.56 -5.08
CA ASP A 86 -8.11 -19.30 -6.29
C ASP A 86 -7.09 -19.08 -7.43
N LEU A 87 -6.52 -17.89 -7.51
CA LEU A 87 -5.47 -17.57 -8.47
C LEU A 87 -4.06 -18.00 -8.00
N GLY A 88 -3.93 -18.44 -6.75
CA GLY A 88 -2.66 -18.89 -6.15
C GLY A 88 -1.83 -17.76 -5.55
N PHE A 89 -2.45 -16.62 -5.24
CA PHE A 89 -1.78 -15.48 -4.59
C PHE A 89 -2.10 -15.40 -3.09
N ARG A 90 -1.26 -14.64 -2.38
CA ARG A 90 -1.46 -14.24 -0.98
C ARG A 90 -1.06 -12.79 -0.84
N SER A 91 -1.67 -12.09 0.13
CA SER A 91 -1.46 -10.66 0.36
C SER A 91 -1.47 -10.29 1.83
N GLY A 92 -1.15 -9.02 2.12
CA GLY A 92 -1.35 -8.41 3.42
C GLY A 92 -2.62 -7.57 3.46
N PHE A 93 -3.47 -7.77 4.47
CA PHE A 93 -4.66 -6.97 4.74
C PHE A 93 -4.39 -6.01 5.90
N ASN A 94 -4.39 -4.72 5.63
CA ASN A 94 -4.21 -3.67 6.63
C ASN A 94 -5.58 -3.19 7.12
N LEU A 95 -5.87 -3.38 8.40
CA LEU A 95 -7.17 -3.08 9.01
C LEU A 95 -7.07 -1.87 9.94
N VAL A 96 -8.13 -1.05 10.00
CA VAL A 96 -8.16 0.16 10.84
C VAL A 96 -8.80 -0.13 12.20
N PRO A 97 -8.02 -0.20 13.30
CA PRO A 97 -8.49 -0.77 14.58
C PRO A 97 -9.67 -0.06 15.23
N ARG A 98 -9.79 1.26 15.05
CA ARG A 98 -10.81 2.09 15.74
C ARG A 98 -11.73 2.86 14.81
N ARG A 99 -11.87 2.41 13.58
CA ARG A 99 -12.80 3.02 12.63
C ARG A 99 -14.08 2.23 12.45
N TYR A 100 -13.99 0.94 12.62
CA TYR A 100 -15.08 -0.03 12.58
C TYR A 100 -14.73 -1.19 13.50
N ASP A 101 -15.67 -2.07 13.76
CA ASP A 101 -15.40 -3.28 14.53
C ASP A 101 -14.66 -4.30 13.66
N VAL A 102 -13.40 -4.58 14.01
CA VAL A 102 -12.56 -5.53 13.27
C VAL A 102 -12.81 -6.93 13.79
N SER A 103 -13.47 -7.77 12.99
CA SER A 103 -13.81 -9.13 13.33
C SER A 103 -12.58 -9.98 13.68
N PRO A 104 -12.51 -10.59 14.87
CA PRO A 104 -11.49 -11.57 15.19
C PRO A 104 -11.51 -12.78 14.25
N ASP A 105 -12.70 -13.23 13.84
CA ASP A 105 -12.88 -14.38 12.94
C ASP A 105 -12.32 -14.08 11.54
N LEU A 106 -12.53 -12.86 11.03
CA LEU A 106 -11.92 -12.44 9.77
C LEU A 106 -10.39 -12.50 9.86
N ARG A 107 -9.81 -11.92 10.92
CA ARG A 107 -8.35 -11.94 11.11
C ARG A 107 -7.80 -13.36 11.18
N GLN A 108 -8.45 -14.21 11.95
CA GLN A 108 -8.03 -15.62 12.08
C GLN A 108 -8.15 -16.36 10.74
N THR A 109 -9.26 -16.17 10.01
CA THR A 109 -9.46 -16.80 8.70
C THR A 109 -8.39 -16.36 7.68
N LEU A 110 -8.04 -15.07 7.64
CA LEU A 110 -6.94 -14.58 6.81
C LEU A 110 -5.62 -15.29 7.14
N LEU A 111 -5.25 -15.34 8.42
CA LEU A 111 -4.03 -15.98 8.89
C LEU A 111 -4.00 -17.49 8.58
N ASP A 112 -5.09 -18.21 8.82
CA ASP A 112 -5.22 -19.66 8.57
C ASP A 112 -5.09 -20.01 7.08
N ASN A 113 -5.43 -19.07 6.19
CA ASN A 113 -5.27 -19.22 4.76
C ASN A 113 -3.92 -18.68 4.23
N GLY A 114 -2.98 -18.32 5.12
CA GLY A 114 -1.63 -17.91 4.77
C GLY A 114 -1.50 -16.44 4.33
N PHE A 115 -2.49 -15.61 4.61
CA PHE A 115 -2.44 -14.16 4.41
C PHE A 115 -1.80 -13.45 5.61
N GLU A 116 -1.48 -12.19 5.45
CA GLU A 116 -0.94 -11.35 6.52
C GLU A 116 -1.99 -10.34 6.99
N VAL A 117 -2.02 -10.06 8.30
CA VAL A 117 -2.82 -8.99 8.88
C VAL A 117 -1.89 -7.90 9.39
N GLY A 118 -2.08 -6.68 8.90
CA GLY A 118 -1.36 -5.48 9.30
C GLY A 118 -2.26 -4.44 9.94
N VAL A 119 -1.65 -3.43 10.54
CA VAL A 119 -2.36 -2.31 11.20
C VAL A 119 -2.34 -1.08 10.29
N HIS A 120 -3.53 -0.53 9.98
CA HIS A 120 -3.70 0.66 9.13
C HIS A 120 -4.02 1.91 9.97
N GLY A 121 -2.99 2.48 10.59
CA GLY A 121 -3.17 3.61 11.50
C GLY A 121 -4.04 3.25 12.72
N LEU A 122 -4.81 4.22 13.23
CA LEU A 122 -5.72 4.03 14.36
C LEU A 122 -7.15 4.39 14.03
N TYR A 123 -7.39 5.57 13.44
CA TYR A 123 -8.72 6.14 13.15
C TYR A 123 -8.96 6.44 11.68
N HIS A 124 -7.95 6.45 10.84
CA HIS A 124 -7.99 6.88 9.44
C HIS A 124 -8.52 8.33 9.25
N ASP A 125 -8.11 9.24 10.11
CA ASP A 125 -8.60 10.63 10.15
C ASP A 125 -7.62 11.67 9.58
N GLY A 126 -6.45 11.22 9.11
CA GLY A 126 -5.41 12.07 8.53
C GLY A 126 -4.60 12.90 9.54
N LYS A 127 -4.80 12.69 10.85
CA LYS A 127 -4.18 13.51 11.91
C LYS A 127 -2.93 12.89 12.54
N TYR A 128 -2.53 11.73 12.08
CA TYR A 128 -1.51 10.91 12.74
C TYR A 128 -0.17 11.64 12.89
N PHE A 129 0.22 12.44 11.90
CA PHE A 129 1.48 13.20 11.89
C PHE A 129 1.28 14.72 12.06
N GLU A 130 0.17 15.18 12.66
CA GLU A 130 -0.04 16.62 12.91
C GLU A 130 0.89 17.18 13.98
N SER A 131 1.21 16.40 15.03
CA SER A 131 2.21 16.72 16.04
C SER A 131 2.85 15.47 16.63
N ARG A 132 4.01 15.63 17.26
CA ARG A 132 4.73 14.55 17.92
C ARG A 132 3.91 13.94 19.08
N GLU A 133 3.18 14.75 19.81
CA GLU A 133 2.35 14.33 20.95
C GLU A 133 1.19 13.43 20.46
N ILE A 134 0.50 13.84 19.39
CA ILE A 134 -0.57 13.05 18.76
C ILE A 134 -0.01 11.72 18.26
N PHE A 135 1.16 11.76 17.61
CA PHE A 135 1.81 10.54 17.13
C PHE A 135 2.12 9.59 18.26
N SER A 136 2.83 10.04 19.30
CA SER A 136 3.27 9.20 20.43
C SER A 136 2.10 8.65 21.25
N GLU A 137 1.02 9.42 21.40
CA GLU A 137 -0.21 8.93 22.03
C GLU A 137 -0.83 7.80 21.21
N ARG A 138 -0.97 7.99 19.90
CA ARG A 138 -1.53 6.97 19.01
C ARG A 138 -0.63 5.75 18.85
N ALA A 139 0.68 5.93 18.82
CA ALA A 139 1.66 4.85 18.73
C ALA A 139 1.52 3.84 19.88
N ARG A 140 1.23 4.30 21.10
CA ARG A 140 0.96 3.41 22.25
C ARG A 140 -0.25 2.50 21.99
N HIS A 141 -1.32 3.03 21.43
CA HIS A 141 -2.51 2.25 21.10
C HIS A 141 -2.27 1.32 19.92
N ILE A 142 -1.57 1.78 18.87
CA ILE A 142 -1.21 0.96 17.71
C ILE A 142 -0.35 -0.22 18.16
N ASN A 143 0.64 -0.01 19.03
CA ASN A 143 1.47 -1.06 19.59
C ASN A 143 0.66 -2.10 20.41
N ALA A 144 -0.45 -1.70 21.03
CA ALA A 144 -1.36 -2.65 21.67
C ALA A 144 -2.05 -3.55 20.64
N TYR A 145 -2.56 -2.98 19.53
CA TYR A 145 -3.15 -3.77 18.44
C TYR A 145 -2.13 -4.62 17.69
N ILE A 146 -0.91 -4.13 17.47
CA ILE A 146 0.18 -4.92 16.89
C ILE A 146 0.42 -6.20 17.71
N ARG A 147 0.48 -6.08 19.05
CA ARG A 147 0.60 -7.26 19.93
C ARG A 147 -0.63 -8.15 19.92
N GLU A 148 -1.82 -7.56 20.03
CA GLU A 148 -3.09 -8.31 20.07
C GLU A 148 -3.31 -9.12 18.80
N TRP A 149 -3.01 -8.53 17.62
CA TRP A 149 -3.22 -9.16 16.33
C TRP A 149 -2.04 -10.02 15.87
N ASN A 150 -0.95 -10.05 16.64
CA ASN A 150 0.32 -10.65 16.23
C ASN A 150 0.79 -10.11 14.87
N ALA A 151 0.53 -8.83 14.63
CA ALA A 151 0.95 -8.12 13.42
C ALA A 151 2.42 -7.71 13.53
N VAL A 152 3.10 -7.63 12.39
CA VAL A 152 4.50 -7.18 12.31
C VAL A 152 4.66 -5.96 11.39
N GLY A 153 3.60 -5.59 10.69
CA GLY A 153 3.58 -4.51 9.72
C GLY A 153 2.62 -3.38 10.06
N PHE A 154 2.97 -2.20 9.57
CA PHE A 154 2.20 -0.98 9.71
C PHE A 154 2.09 -0.25 8.38
N ARG A 155 0.97 0.42 8.16
CA ARG A 155 0.77 1.41 7.11
C ARG A 155 -0.03 2.59 7.64
N ALA A 156 0.48 3.80 7.42
CA ALA A 156 -0.24 5.00 7.76
C ALA A 156 -1.32 5.34 6.73
N PRO A 157 -2.50 5.77 7.16
CA PRO A 157 -3.56 6.24 6.28
C PRO A 157 -3.11 7.37 5.35
N SER A 158 -3.57 7.32 4.09
CA SER A 158 -3.26 8.33 3.08
C SER A 158 -1.75 8.50 2.80
N MET A 159 -0.97 7.46 3.01
CA MET A 159 0.49 7.43 2.79
C MET A 159 1.24 8.60 3.47
N LEU A 160 0.64 9.16 4.53
CA LEU A 160 1.33 10.14 5.37
C LEU A 160 2.42 9.45 6.16
N HIS A 161 3.62 10.03 6.21
CA HIS A 161 4.73 9.37 6.87
C HIS A 161 5.69 10.36 7.54
N ASN A 162 6.38 9.86 8.54
CA ASN A 162 7.55 10.46 9.14
C ASN A 162 8.41 9.30 9.67
N LEU A 163 9.40 8.90 8.91
CA LEU A 163 10.23 7.72 9.19
C LEU A 163 10.91 7.79 10.56
N ASP A 164 11.24 9.00 11.05
CA ASP A 164 11.80 9.17 12.39
C ASP A 164 10.81 8.85 13.52
N TRP A 165 9.54 9.20 13.33
CA TRP A 165 8.54 8.96 14.37
C TRP A 165 8.05 7.51 14.38
N ILE A 166 8.02 6.87 13.23
CA ILE A 166 7.59 5.46 13.06
C ILE A 166 8.42 4.50 13.91
N HIS A 167 9.65 4.84 14.28
CA HIS A 167 10.46 4.08 15.23
C HIS A 167 9.78 3.78 16.58
N GLU A 168 8.78 4.54 17.00
CA GLU A 168 8.03 4.23 18.23
C GLU A 168 7.09 3.03 18.10
N LEU A 169 6.89 2.53 16.89
CA LEU A 169 6.07 1.34 16.63
C LEU A 169 6.89 0.06 16.78
N ASN A 170 6.27 -0.98 17.37
CA ASN A 170 6.87 -2.29 17.53
C ASN A 170 6.67 -3.14 16.27
N ILE A 171 7.29 -2.76 15.17
CA ILE A 171 7.12 -3.36 13.85
C ILE A 171 8.41 -3.97 13.30
N GLU A 172 8.29 -4.89 12.36
CA GLU A 172 9.39 -5.36 11.51
C GLU A 172 9.49 -4.49 10.24
N TYR A 173 8.35 -3.97 9.73
CA TYR A 173 8.31 -3.10 8.57
C TYR A 173 7.22 -2.03 8.65
N ASP A 174 7.49 -0.90 8.01
CA ASP A 174 6.51 0.10 7.61
C ASP A 174 6.30 0.03 6.09
N ALA A 175 5.10 0.38 5.64
CA ALA A 175 4.75 0.45 4.22
C ALA A 175 3.95 1.73 3.93
N SER A 176 4.39 2.84 4.52
CA SER A 176 3.72 4.15 4.41
C SER A 176 4.31 5.05 3.33
N THR A 177 5.36 4.60 2.63
CA THR A 177 5.99 5.39 1.56
C THR A 177 5.67 4.86 0.16
N PHE A 178 6.12 5.57 -0.84
CA PHE A 178 5.96 5.26 -2.26
C PHE A 178 7.20 5.66 -3.05
N ASP A 179 7.36 5.09 -4.23
CA ASP A 179 8.53 5.35 -5.07
C ASP A 179 8.61 6.82 -5.55
N THR A 180 7.79 7.18 -6.52
CA THR A 180 7.81 8.50 -7.18
C THR A 180 6.42 8.98 -7.60
N ASP A 181 5.36 8.49 -6.96
CA ASP A 181 3.98 8.84 -7.31
C ASP A 181 3.67 10.32 -6.94
N PRO A 182 3.33 11.21 -7.91
CA PRO A 182 3.11 12.62 -7.64
C PRO A 182 1.70 12.93 -7.11
N PHE A 183 0.82 11.93 -7.00
CA PHE A 183 -0.60 12.12 -6.66
C PHE A 183 -0.89 11.97 -5.17
N GLU A 184 0.10 11.55 -4.40
CA GLU A 184 -0.06 11.39 -2.96
C GLU A 184 -0.20 12.74 -2.24
N PRO A 185 -0.95 12.79 -1.12
CA PRO A 185 -1.11 14.02 -0.35
C PRO A 185 0.19 14.63 0.18
N GLN A 186 1.18 13.80 0.50
CA GLN A 186 2.53 14.17 0.87
C GLN A 186 3.44 13.76 -0.29
N PRO A 187 3.89 14.70 -1.16
CA PRO A 187 4.51 14.35 -2.44
C PRO A 187 6.03 14.13 -2.34
N ASP A 188 6.51 13.55 -1.27
CA ASP A 188 7.93 13.26 -0.99
C ASP A 188 8.23 11.77 -1.13
N GLY A 189 8.00 11.22 -2.32
CA GLY A 189 8.37 9.85 -2.66
C GLY A 189 9.84 9.55 -2.37
N VAL A 190 10.12 8.31 -1.94
CA VAL A 190 11.47 7.90 -1.51
C VAL A 190 12.45 7.68 -2.65
N GLY A 191 12.00 7.80 -3.91
CA GLY A 191 12.87 7.76 -5.10
C GLY A 191 13.48 6.40 -5.38
N THR A 192 12.91 5.31 -4.87
CA THR A 192 13.38 3.95 -5.13
C THR A 192 12.22 2.97 -5.25
N ILE A 193 12.40 1.96 -6.10
CA ILE A 193 11.50 0.79 -6.21
C ILE A 193 12.00 -0.40 -5.40
N PHE A 194 12.97 -0.22 -4.54
CA PHE A 194 13.53 -1.24 -3.67
C PHE A 194 13.15 -0.99 -2.21
N PRO A 195 12.92 -2.04 -1.42
CA PRO A 195 12.82 -1.90 0.02
C PRO A 195 14.17 -1.43 0.59
N PHE A 196 14.12 -0.75 1.74
CA PHE A 196 15.34 -0.26 2.38
C PHE A 196 15.26 -0.31 3.90
N TRP A 197 16.42 -0.38 4.52
CA TRP A 197 16.55 -0.37 5.97
C TRP A 197 16.52 1.06 6.51
N VAL A 198 15.65 1.31 7.48
CA VAL A 198 15.65 2.52 8.31
C VAL A 198 16.42 2.18 9.58
N PRO A 199 17.63 2.76 9.79
CA PRO A 199 18.53 2.35 10.86
C PRO A 199 18.00 2.73 12.24
N GLU A 200 18.53 2.08 13.28
CA GLU A 200 18.23 2.40 14.69
C GLU A 200 18.42 3.88 14.98
N LYS A 201 17.51 4.43 15.79
CA LYS A 201 17.54 5.84 16.16
C LYS A 201 17.06 6.05 17.59
N ASN A 202 17.81 6.83 18.39
CA ASN A 202 17.45 7.21 19.76
C ASN A 202 17.06 6.03 20.67
N GLY A 203 17.73 4.87 20.52
CA GLY A 203 17.47 3.66 21.30
C GLY A 203 16.26 2.83 20.80
N PHE A 204 15.58 3.26 19.75
CA PHE A 204 14.58 2.47 19.06
C PHE A 204 15.21 1.60 17.99
N LYS A 205 14.66 0.39 17.79
CA LYS A 205 15.10 -0.53 16.74
C LYS A 205 14.86 0.06 15.34
N GLY A 206 15.72 -0.33 14.41
CA GLY A 206 15.47 -0.11 12.99
C GLY A 206 14.33 -1.01 12.46
N TYR A 207 13.86 -0.70 11.28
CA TYR A 207 12.81 -1.45 10.57
C TYR A 207 13.04 -1.38 9.06
N VAL A 208 12.34 -2.21 8.31
CA VAL A 208 12.38 -2.16 6.84
C VAL A 208 11.25 -1.27 6.33
N GLU A 209 11.55 -0.36 5.43
CA GLU A 209 10.56 0.41 4.69
C GLU A 209 10.26 -0.27 3.36
N LEU A 210 8.97 -0.46 3.07
CA LEU A 210 8.46 -1.08 1.85
C LEU A 210 7.65 -0.05 1.03
N PRO A 211 8.29 0.71 0.13
CA PRO A 211 7.55 1.68 -0.68
C PRO A 211 6.60 0.96 -1.65
N TYR A 212 5.35 1.43 -1.78
CA TYR A 212 4.56 0.95 -2.90
C TYR A 212 5.10 1.51 -4.21
N THR A 213 4.95 0.75 -5.27
CA THR A 213 5.56 1.06 -6.57
C THR A 213 4.57 1.04 -7.73
N LEU A 214 3.47 0.32 -7.61
CA LEU A 214 2.38 0.37 -8.59
C LEU A 214 1.33 1.40 -8.17
N PRO A 215 0.81 2.23 -9.09
CA PRO A 215 -0.24 3.20 -8.75
C PRO A 215 -1.43 2.54 -8.08
N GLN A 216 -1.95 3.16 -7.01
CA GLN A 216 -3.09 2.63 -6.26
C GLN A 216 -4.36 2.52 -7.14
N ASP A 217 -5.21 1.55 -6.84
CA ASP A 217 -6.49 1.33 -7.54
C ASP A 217 -7.42 2.54 -7.51
N PHE A 218 -7.46 3.27 -6.38
CA PHE A 218 -8.24 4.49 -6.25
C PHE A 218 -7.79 5.57 -7.25
N LEU A 219 -6.48 5.76 -7.41
CA LEU A 219 -5.93 6.65 -8.42
C LEU A 219 -6.33 6.18 -9.82
N MET A 220 -6.07 4.92 -10.13
CA MET A 220 -6.27 4.33 -11.45
C MET A 220 -7.73 4.39 -11.91
N PHE A 221 -8.63 3.81 -11.12
CA PHE A 221 -9.98 3.53 -11.58
C PHE A 221 -10.99 4.59 -11.14
N ILE A 222 -10.74 5.28 -10.04
CA ILE A 222 -11.68 6.28 -9.51
C ILE A 222 -11.28 7.69 -9.94
N LEU A 223 -10.01 8.07 -9.85
CA LEU A 223 -9.58 9.44 -10.18
C LEU A 223 -9.24 9.59 -11.67
N LEU A 224 -8.37 8.74 -12.22
CA LEU A 224 -7.98 8.75 -13.63
C LEU A 224 -9.02 8.09 -14.53
N GLN A 225 -9.99 7.37 -13.97
CA GLN A 225 -11.08 6.68 -14.70
C GLN A 225 -10.55 5.73 -15.78
N GLN A 226 -9.43 5.05 -15.53
CA GLN A 226 -8.93 4.04 -16.45
C GLN A 226 -9.96 2.90 -16.60
N THR A 227 -10.09 2.39 -17.80
CA THR A 227 -11.00 1.28 -18.15
C THR A 227 -10.24 -0.01 -18.44
N ASN A 228 -8.94 -0.01 -18.25
CA ASN A 228 -8.04 -1.14 -18.43
C ASN A 228 -6.87 -1.07 -17.45
N ILE A 229 -5.97 -2.03 -17.50
CA ILE A 229 -4.84 -2.18 -16.60
C ILE A 229 -3.49 -1.83 -17.25
N ASP A 230 -3.47 -1.12 -18.36
CA ASP A 230 -2.26 -0.91 -19.16
C ASP A 230 -1.18 -0.13 -18.41
N ILE A 231 -1.56 0.80 -17.55
CA ILE A 231 -0.62 1.54 -16.70
C ILE A 231 0.06 0.59 -15.70
N TRP A 232 -0.70 -0.31 -15.07
CA TRP A 232 -0.15 -1.32 -14.17
C TRP A 232 0.81 -2.27 -14.89
N LYS A 233 0.42 -2.77 -16.08
CA LYS A 233 1.29 -3.59 -16.92
C LYS A 233 2.58 -2.88 -17.25
N LYS A 234 2.50 -1.68 -17.80
CA LYS A 234 3.67 -0.89 -18.19
C LYS A 234 4.64 -0.68 -17.01
N LYS A 235 4.12 -0.34 -15.83
CA LYS A 235 4.96 -0.14 -14.64
C LYS A 235 5.56 -1.45 -14.14
N LEU A 236 4.77 -2.54 -14.10
CA LEU A 236 5.23 -3.87 -13.72
C LEU A 236 6.33 -4.37 -14.65
N ASP A 237 6.15 -4.25 -15.98
CA ASP A 237 7.11 -4.69 -16.98
C ASP A 237 8.46 -3.98 -16.80
N TRP A 238 8.42 -2.69 -16.51
CA TRP A 238 9.61 -1.93 -16.19
C TRP A 238 10.26 -2.38 -14.88
N ILE A 239 9.48 -2.58 -13.79
CA ILE A 239 10.00 -3.09 -12.52
C ILE A 239 10.63 -4.47 -12.70
N ALA A 240 9.98 -5.37 -13.46
CA ALA A 240 10.49 -6.70 -13.74
C ALA A 240 11.81 -6.66 -14.51
N SER A 241 11.99 -5.69 -15.41
CA SER A 241 13.24 -5.52 -16.18
C SER A 241 14.38 -4.90 -15.36
N THR A 242 14.06 -4.15 -14.30
CA THR A 242 15.04 -3.44 -13.46
C THR A 242 15.35 -4.16 -12.14
N GLY A 243 14.56 -5.17 -11.77
CA GLY A 243 14.82 -6.01 -10.60
C GLY A 243 14.29 -5.47 -9.27
N GLY A 244 13.37 -4.51 -9.29
CA GLY A 244 12.80 -3.89 -8.10
C GLY A 244 11.74 -4.74 -7.40
N MET A 245 11.03 -4.14 -6.45
CA MET A 245 9.84 -4.69 -5.80
C MET A 245 8.59 -4.11 -6.47
N SER A 246 7.74 -4.96 -7.01
CA SER A 246 6.40 -4.58 -7.47
C SER A 246 5.43 -4.72 -6.30
N MET A 247 5.15 -3.63 -5.60
CA MET A 247 4.18 -3.60 -4.51
C MET A 247 2.95 -2.81 -4.92
N LEU A 248 1.80 -3.48 -4.84
CA LEU A 248 0.50 -2.91 -5.17
C LEU A 248 -0.35 -2.71 -3.91
N ILE A 249 -0.99 -1.53 -3.82
CA ILE A 249 -2.04 -1.26 -2.85
C ILE A 249 -3.38 -1.23 -3.59
N THR A 250 -4.33 -2.03 -3.12
CA THR A 250 -5.73 -1.91 -3.51
C THR A 250 -6.64 -1.84 -2.29
N HIS A 251 -7.90 -1.44 -2.51
CA HIS A 251 -8.85 -1.26 -1.42
C HIS A 251 -10.12 -2.07 -1.73
N PRO A 252 -10.45 -3.08 -0.93
CA PRO A 252 -11.71 -3.81 -1.08
C PRO A 252 -12.93 -2.88 -1.00
N ASP A 253 -12.78 -1.72 -0.35
CA ASP A 253 -13.79 -0.65 -0.32
C ASP A 253 -14.31 -0.24 -1.69
N TYR A 254 -13.47 -0.29 -2.72
CA TYR A 254 -13.78 0.20 -4.07
C TYR A 254 -14.04 -0.91 -5.08
N MET A 255 -13.84 -2.18 -4.73
CA MET A 255 -14.07 -3.33 -5.60
C MET A 255 -15.54 -3.77 -5.61
N VAL A 256 -16.08 -4.12 -6.76
CA VAL A 256 -17.42 -4.72 -6.91
C VAL A 256 -17.26 -6.14 -7.42
N PHE A 257 -17.72 -7.12 -6.63
CA PHE A 257 -17.56 -8.54 -6.88
C PHE A 257 -18.77 -9.19 -7.57
N ASP A 258 -19.94 -8.66 -7.37
CA ASP A 258 -21.24 -9.28 -7.76
C ASP A 258 -21.86 -8.71 -9.05
N GLY A 259 -21.13 -7.88 -9.78
CA GLY A 259 -21.62 -7.25 -11.03
C GLY A 259 -22.74 -6.23 -10.85
N ARG A 260 -23.13 -5.88 -9.62
CA ARG A 260 -24.15 -4.87 -9.35
C ARG A 260 -23.76 -3.48 -9.89
N LYS A 261 -24.73 -2.58 -9.98
CA LYS A 261 -24.47 -1.19 -10.36
C LYS A 261 -23.47 -0.54 -9.39
N ARG A 262 -22.38 -0.04 -9.95
CA ARG A 262 -21.28 0.59 -9.21
C ARG A 262 -21.65 1.97 -8.69
N ALA A 263 -21.16 2.28 -7.50
CA ALA A 263 -21.14 3.65 -6.98
C ALA A 263 -20.05 4.48 -7.69
N VAL A 264 -20.03 5.79 -7.44
CA VAL A 264 -19.08 6.72 -8.08
C VAL A 264 -17.61 6.44 -7.70
N ASP A 265 -17.41 5.76 -6.60
CA ASP A 265 -16.11 5.37 -6.02
C ASP A 265 -15.91 3.84 -6.04
N GLU A 266 -16.47 3.16 -7.04
CA GLU A 266 -16.30 1.72 -7.21
C GLU A 266 -15.88 1.35 -8.63
N TYR A 267 -15.16 0.23 -8.76
CA TYR A 267 -14.71 -0.35 -10.01
C TYR A 267 -14.93 -1.87 -10.02
N PRO A 268 -15.01 -2.54 -11.21
CA PRO A 268 -15.15 -3.99 -11.28
C PRO A 268 -13.91 -4.68 -10.76
N VAL A 269 -14.04 -5.66 -9.90
CA VAL A 269 -12.93 -6.50 -9.42
C VAL A 269 -12.19 -7.21 -10.57
N ASP A 270 -12.83 -7.37 -11.73
CA ASP A 270 -12.23 -7.98 -12.91
C ASP A 270 -10.97 -7.27 -13.40
N TYR A 271 -10.80 -5.97 -13.16
CA TYR A 271 -9.54 -5.29 -13.46
C TYR A 271 -8.39 -5.85 -12.60
N TYR A 272 -8.64 -6.06 -11.32
CA TYR A 272 -7.67 -6.67 -10.42
C TYR A 272 -7.39 -8.13 -10.80
N ARG A 273 -8.44 -8.92 -11.04
CA ARG A 273 -8.33 -10.31 -11.52
C ARG A 273 -7.47 -10.39 -12.78
N THR A 274 -7.78 -9.59 -13.79
CA THR A 274 -7.04 -9.55 -15.06
C THR A 274 -5.56 -9.19 -14.86
N PHE A 275 -5.27 -8.31 -13.90
CA PHE A 275 -3.89 -7.97 -13.57
C PHE A 275 -3.15 -9.16 -12.94
N LEU A 276 -3.75 -9.87 -11.99
CA LEU A 276 -3.16 -11.07 -11.38
C LEU A 276 -2.93 -12.18 -12.42
N GLU A 277 -3.88 -12.40 -13.31
CA GLU A 277 -3.74 -13.35 -14.43
C GLU A 277 -2.59 -12.95 -15.36
N TYR A 278 -2.46 -11.65 -15.66
CA TYR A 278 -1.32 -11.15 -16.45
C TYR A 278 0.02 -11.43 -15.77
N VAL A 279 0.15 -11.14 -14.47
CA VAL A 279 1.37 -11.45 -13.71
C VAL A 279 1.70 -12.93 -13.78
N LYS A 280 0.71 -13.79 -13.50
CA LYS A 280 0.86 -15.24 -13.48
C LYS A 280 1.30 -15.80 -14.83
N THR A 281 0.70 -15.35 -15.91
CA THR A 281 0.98 -15.89 -17.26
C THR A 281 2.24 -15.30 -17.88
N THR A 282 2.51 -14.01 -17.68
CA THR A 282 3.65 -13.33 -18.33
C THR A 282 4.96 -13.59 -17.59
N TYR A 283 4.90 -13.72 -16.27
CA TYR A 283 6.09 -13.79 -15.41
C TYR A 283 6.21 -15.09 -14.63
N GLU A 284 5.56 -16.17 -15.07
CA GLU A 284 5.64 -17.47 -14.42
C GLU A 284 7.11 -17.87 -14.15
N GLY A 285 7.38 -18.24 -12.89
CA GLY A 285 8.73 -18.64 -12.45
C GLY A 285 9.73 -17.50 -12.29
N GLN A 286 9.44 -16.26 -12.72
CA GLN A 286 10.39 -15.15 -12.75
C GLN A 286 10.30 -14.22 -11.52
N TYR A 287 9.17 -14.19 -10.82
CA TYR A 287 8.99 -13.35 -9.64
C TYR A 287 9.02 -14.15 -8.34
N TRP A 288 9.44 -13.49 -7.29
CA TRP A 288 9.23 -13.96 -5.93
C TRP A 288 7.92 -13.38 -5.41
N HIS A 289 6.88 -14.22 -5.36
CA HIS A 289 5.64 -13.84 -4.69
C HIS A 289 5.84 -13.95 -3.18
N ALA A 290 5.72 -12.84 -2.48
CA ALA A 290 6.01 -12.74 -1.07
C ALA A 290 4.98 -11.91 -0.33
N LEU A 291 4.76 -12.22 0.93
CA LEU A 291 4.07 -11.34 1.85
C LEU A 291 5.00 -10.16 2.24
N PRO A 292 4.44 -9.01 2.63
CA PRO A 292 5.24 -7.87 3.11
C PRO A 292 6.26 -8.27 4.19
N ARG A 293 5.85 -9.07 5.17
CA ARG A 293 6.75 -9.58 6.24
C ARG A 293 7.91 -10.41 5.71
N ASP A 294 7.70 -11.19 4.65
CA ASP A 294 8.76 -12.05 4.10
C ASP A 294 9.82 -11.19 3.41
N VAL A 295 9.40 -10.15 2.68
CA VAL A 295 10.31 -9.17 2.09
C VAL A 295 11.09 -8.44 3.19
N ALA A 296 10.41 -7.99 4.24
CA ALA A 296 11.05 -7.28 5.34
C ALA A 296 12.11 -8.15 6.03
N ARG A 297 11.80 -9.41 6.32
CA ARG A 297 12.74 -10.35 6.94
C ARG A 297 13.93 -10.66 6.04
N TYR A 298 13.69 -10.84 4.74
CA TYR A 298 14.76 -11.05 3.77
C TYR A 298 15.73 -9.86 3.72
N VAL A 299 15.20 -8.64 3.62
CA VAL A 299 15.99 -7.41 3.56
C VAL A 299 16.73 -7.17 4.88
N SER A 300 16.08 -7.35 6.02
CA SER A 300 16.69 -7.23 7.33
C SER A 300 17.86 -8.20 7.50
N ALA A 301 17.70 -9.47 7.11
CA ALA A 301 18.76 -10.46 7.18
C ALA A 301 19.95 -10.12 6.25
N ALA A 302 19.67 -9.64 5.04
CA ALA A 302 20.70 -9.26 4.07
C ALA A 302 21.55 -8.06 4.52
N ILE A 303 20.96 -7.14 5.31
CA ILE A 303 21.62 -5.93 5.80
C ILE A 303 22.27 -6.17 7.17
N SER A 304 21.63 -6.92 8.07
CA SER A 304 22.15 -7.24 9.42
C SER A 304 23.33 -8.20 9.39
N GLY A 305 23.56 -8.91 8.30
CA GLY A 305 24.70 -9.80 8.08
C GLY A 305 25.99 -9.08 7.69
N LYS A 306 25.97 -7.75 7.71
CA LYS A 306 27.12 -6.85 7.51
C LYS A 306 27.45 -6.11 8.81
#